data_14f87681479643a9ba57071c64f043c1
#
_entry.id   14f87681479643a9ba57071c64f043c1
#
_cell.length_a   1.000
_cell.length_b   1.000
_cell.length_c   1.000
_cell.angle_alpha   90.00
_cell.angle_beta   90.00
_cell.angle_gamma   90.00
#
_symmetry.space_group_name_H-M   'P 1'
#
loop_
_entity.id
_entity.type
_entity.pdbx_description
1 polymer ?
#
loop_
_entity_poly.entity_id
_entity_poly.type
_entity_poly.pdbx_seq_one_letter_code
_entity_poly.pdbx_strand_id
1 'polypeptide(L)'
;PVKNYFASEIDKYAIEVAKTNYPDTVHLGDVQGVSKFWTDNKFPQIDLLLGGSPCQGFSFAGKQLNFDDPRSKLFFEFVKLLRQLKPKYFLLENVKMAKKSQDIITEYLGVEPVEINSNLVSAQNRKRLYWTNIPFDRNIKDQGIVLQDILEDGLSDERMTSNGKAHCLTARYQGAVYWNSIERNQRTMVLIDNPTTSPTGMKRIGMATDINGHDILKRVYSVEGKSPTLNAHGGGNTEPKIGIGALRGRKKPNEVKYNQQYEMRFDDKSNALTSVQSDNHLIKQETDKYSWRKLTPVECERLQNVPDNYTNHVSKTQRYKMIGNGWTIGIIKHILQGVK
;
A
#
# COMPACT_ATOMS: atom_id res chain seq x y z
N PRO A 1 19.26 -12.82 24.65
CA PRO A 1 19.94 -11.88 23.75
C PRO A 1 20.43 -12.60 22.50
N VAL A 2 20.30 -11.98 21.32
CA VAL A 2 20.83 -12.48 20.06
C VAL A 2 22.33 -12.21 20.05
N LYS A 3 23.15 -13.25 19.83
CA LYS A 3 24.63 -13.11 19.75
C LYS A 3 25.09 -12.76 18.33
N ASN A 4 24.52 -13.42 17.33
CA ASN A 4 24.85 -13.24 15.93
C ASN A 4 23.57 -13.09 15.13
N TYR A 5 23.54 -12.12 14.20
CA TYR A 5 22.44 -11.93 13.28
C TYR A 5 22.98 -11.88 11.86
N PHE A 6 22.48 -12.80 11.04
CA PHE A 6 22.84 -12.91 9.63
C PHE A 6 21.62 -12.58 8.79
N ALA A 7 21.82 -11.78 7.74
CA ALA A 7 20.74 -11.39 6.83
C ALA A 7 21.13 -11.64 5.38
N SER A 8 20.24 -12.24 4.63
CA SER A 8 20.36 -12.40 3.18
C SER A 8 19.34 -11.49 2.50
N GLU A 9 19.81 -10.50 1.77
CA GLU A 9 19.03 -9.48 1.06
C GLU A 9 19.84 -8.97 -0.14
N ILE A 10 19.16 -8.65 -1.24
CA ILE A 10 19.77 -8.11 -2.47
C ILE A 10 19.33 -6.66 -2.77
N ASP A 11 18.22 -6.20 -2.16
CA ASP A 11 17.78 -4.82 -2.33
C ASP A 11 18.72 -3.87 -1.56
N LYS A 12 19.50 -3.09 -2.29
CA LYS A 12 20.50 -2.19 -1.73
C LYS A 12 19.93 -1.19 -0.71
N TYR A 13 18.69 -0.78 -0.89
CA TYR A 13 18.03 0.18 0.02
C TYR A 13 17.59 -0.51 1.31
N ALA A 14 17.12 -1.76 1.23
CA ALA A 14 16.82 -2.55 2.42
C ALA A 14 18.08 -2.85 3.22
N ILE A 15 19.19 -3.16 2.54
CA ILE A 15 20.50 -3.34 3.16
C ILE A 15 20.98 -2.05 3.83
N GLU A 16 20.83 -0.89 3.18
CA GLU A 16 21.21 0.40 3.71
C GLU A 16 20.44 0.71 5.02
N VAL A 17 19.12 0.56 5.01
CA VAL A 17 18.29 0.76 6.20
C VAL A 17 18.65 -0.23 7.31
N ALA A 18 18.88 -1.51 6.98
CA ALA A 18 19.28 -2.50 7.97
C ALA A 18 20.63 -2.17 8.59
N LYS A 19 21.64 -1.79 7.80
CA LYS A 19 22.96 -1.39 8.31
C LYS A 19 22.92 -0.15 9.20
N THR A 20 22.06 0.82 8.84
CA THR A 20 21.95 2.05 9.64
C THR A 20 21.32 1.78 11.00
N ASN A 21 20.28 0.93 11.04
CA ASN A 21 19.57 0.64 12.30
C ASN A 21 20.25 -0.48 13.12
N TYR A 22 20.93 -1.42 12.46
CA TYR A 22 21.57 -2.59 13.08
C TYR A 22 22.96 -2.83 12.44
N PRO A 23 23.96 -2.04 12.80
CA PRO A 23 25.30 -2.10 12.17
C PRO A 23 26.01 -3.44 12.35
N ASP A 24 25.68 -4.19 13.41
CA ASP A 24 26.28 -5.49 13.74
C ASP A 24 25.68 -6.64 12.88
N THR A 25 24.72 -6.37 12.00
CA THR A 25 24.15 -7.39 11.11
C THR A 25 25.16 -7.84 10.06
N VAL A 26 25.41 -9.13 10.00
CA VAL A 26 26.27 -9.74 8.96
C VAL A 26 25.44 -9.98 7.70
N HIS A 27 25.69 -9.20 6.66
CA HIS A 27 25.00 -9.33 5.38
C HIS A 27 25.66 -10.37 4.49
N LEU A 28 24.89 -11.39 4.09
CA LEU A 28 25.33 -12.54 3.28
C LEU A 28 25.02 -12.40 1.78
N GLY A 29 24.33 -11.31 1.37
CA GLY A 29 23.95 -11.09 -0.03
C GLY A 29 22.81 -11.99 -0.49
N ASP A 30 22.92 -12.56 -1.70
CA ASP A 30 21.88 -13.42 -2.29
C ASP A 30 21.76 -14.75 -1.55
N VAL A 31 20.53 -15.09 -1.16
CA VAL A 31 20.21 -16.35 -0.45
C VAL A 31 20.65 -17.59 -1.24
N GLN A 32 20.70 -17.53 -2.56
CA GLN A 32 21.14 -18.65 -3.41
C GLN A 32 22.62 -19.03 -3.17
N GLY A 33 23.45 -18.09 -2.72
CA GLY A 33 24.85 -18.33 -2.37
C GLY A 33 25.09 -18.80 -0.95
N VAL A 34 24.14 -18.57 -0.03
CA VAL A 34 24.31 -18.76 1.42
C VAL A 34 24.65 -20.20 1.79
N SER A 35 23.98 -21.18 1.19
CA SER A 35 24.22 -22.60 1.48
C SER A 35 25.67 -23.02 1.21
N LYS A 36 26.24 -22.62 0.06
CA LYS A 36 27.63 -22.90 -0.28
C LYS A 36 28.58 -22.15 0.65
N PHE A 37 28.33 -20.84 0.84
CA PHE A 37 29.13 -20.02 1.73
C PHE A 37 29.18 -20.57 3.16
N TRP A 38 28.06 -21.12 3.67
CA TRP A 38 28.00 -21.75 4.98
C TRP A 38 28.79 -23.03 5.08
N THR A 39 28.85 -23.82 4.00
CA THR A 39 29.66 -25.06 3.95
C THR A 39 31.15 -24.75 3.94
N ASP A 40 31.56 -23.71 3.23
CA ASP A 40 32.95 -23.34 3.04
C ASP A 40 33.57 -22.59 4.24
N ASN A 41 32.72 -22.09 5.15
CA ASN A 41 33.12 -21.31 6.33
C ASN A 41 32.61 -21.93 7.62
N LYS A 42 33.36 -21.78 8.72
CA LYS A 42 32.97 -22.25 10.04
C LYS A 42 32.09 -21.18 10.72
N PHE A 43 30.81 -21.24 10.47
CA PHE A 43 29.83 -20.36 11.13
C PHE A 43 29.28 -20.97 12.45
N PRO A 44 28.78 -20.16 13.36
CA PRO A 44 28.13 -20.64 14.57
C PRO A 44 26.84 -21.41 14.23
N GLN A 45 26.42 -22.27 15.14
CA GLN A 45 25.10 -22.91 15.09
C GLN A 45 24.01 -21.85 15.02
N ILE A 46 23.04 -22.04 14.15
CA ILE A 46 21.87 -21.17 14.01
C ILE A 46 20.73 -21.75 14.83
N ASP A 47 20.20 -20.97 15.74
CA ASP A 47 19.07 -21.36 16.58
C ASP A 47 17.72 -21.07 15.94
N LEU A 48 17.65 -20.02 15.11
CA LEU A 48 16.42 -19.54 14.49
C LEU A 48 16.63 -19.16 13.04
N LEU A 49 15.82 -19.71 12.13
CA LEU A 49 15.78 -19.35 10.71
C LEU A 49 14.45 -18.66 10.41
N LEU A 50 14.51 -17.43 9.92
CA LEU A 50 13.35 -16.65 9.49
C LEU A 50 13.38 -16.45 7.98
N GLY A 51 12.21 -16.50 7.29
CA GLY A 51 12.12 -16.26 5.87
C GLY A 51 10.76 -15.75 5.41
N GLY A 52 10.77 -14.99 4.32
CA GLY A 52 9.58 -14.54 3.59
C GLY A 52 9.85 -14.69 2.10
N SER A 53 9.49 -15.83 1.52
CA SER A 53 9.73 -16.07 0.10
C SER A 53 8.73 -15.30 -0.78
N PRO A 54 9.14 -14.80 -1.96
CA PRO A 54 8.22 -14.17 -2.91
C PRO A 54 7.06 -15.10 -3.28
N CYS A 55 5.82 -14.57 -3.24
CA CYS A 55 4.59 -15.34 -3.50
C CYS A 55 4.32 -15.62 -4.99
N GLN A 56 5.04 -14.96 -5.89
CA GLN A 56 4.69 -14.91 -7.32
C GLN A 56 4.77 -16.27 -8.04
N GLY A 57 5.51 -17.24 -7.51
CA GLY A 57 5.56 -18.61 -8.03
C GLY A 57 4.39 -19.51 -7.61
N PHE A 58 3.68 -19.14 -6.54
CA PHE A 58 2.61 -19.96 -5.94
C PHE A 58 1.20 -19.48 -6.30
N SER A 59 1.05 -18.28 -6.88
CA SER A 59 -0.25 -17.62 -7.04
C SER A 59 -0.97 -17.94 -8.35
N PHE A 60 -0.42 -18.72 -9.29
CA PHE A 60 -1.06 -18.92 -10.59
C PHE A 60 -1.52 -20.35 -10.84
N ALA A 61 -2.80 -20.43 -11.16
CA ALA A 61 -3.57 -21.61 -11.53
C ALA A 61 -2.86 -22.50 -12.54
N GLY A 62 -2.76 -23.80 -12.23
CA GLY A 62 -2.76 -24.87 -13.22
C GLY A 62 -1.43 -25.35 -13.79
N LYS A 63 -0.31 -24.71 -13.53
CA LYS A 63 1.02 -25.27 -13.87
C LYS A 63 1.69 -25.82 -12.61
N GLN A 64 2.06 -27.09 -12.66
CA GLN A 64 2.82 -27.77 -11.60
C GLN A 64 3.95 -26.87 -11.11
N LEU A 65 4.14 -26.81 -9.77
CA LEU A 65 5.33 -26.23 -9.17
C LEU A 65 6.54 -26.94 -9.77
N ASN A 66 7.11 -26.32 -10.79
CA ASN A 66 8.31 -26.85 -11.41
C ASN A 66 9.48 -26.28 -10.60
N PHE A 67 10.40 -27.12 -10.17
CA PHE A 67 11.65 -26.75 -9.51
C PHE A 67 12.46 -25.75 -10.36
N ASP A 68 12.19 -25.67 -11.65
CA ASP A 68 12.84 -24.77 -12.60
C ASP A 68 12.16 -23.38 -12.70
N ASP A 69 11.01 -23.12 -12.05
CA ASP A 69 10.43 -21.77 -12.03
C ASP A 69 11.28 -20.86 -11.10
N PRO A 70 11.92 -19.80 -11.64
CA PRO A 70 12.77 -18.92 -10.85
C PRO A 70 12.09 -18.32 -9.61
N ARG A 71 10.76 -18.25 -9.62
CA ARG A 71 9.95 -17.69 -8.54
C ARG A 71 9.72 -18.67 -7.38
N SER A 72 9.69 -19.98 -7.67
CA SER A 72 9.62 -21.05 -6.67
C SER A 72 10.99 -21.34 -6.06
N LYS A 73 12.07 -21.06 -6.80
CA LYS A 73 13.44 -21.36 -6.43
C LYS A 73 13.82 -20.82 -5.05
N LEU A 74 13.39 -19.60 -4.70
CA LEU A 74 13.72 -18.97 -3.43
C LEU A 74 13.08 -19.68 -2.22
N PHE A 75 11.90 -20.28 -2.37
CA PHE A 75 11.33 -21.15 -1.35
C PHE A 75 12.21 -22.40 -1.12
N PHE A 76 12.68 -23.02 -2.19
CA PHE A 76 13.54 -24.19 -2.07
C PHE A 76 14.93 -23.87 -1.50
N GLU A 77 15.45 -22.67 -1.69
CA GLU A 77 16.66 -22.22 -0.96
C GLU A 77 16.40 -22.12 0.54
N PHE A 78 15.23 -21.63 0.95
CA PHE A 78 14.85 -21.67 2.38
C PHE A 78 14.78 -23.10 2.93
N VAL A 79 14.14 -24.03 2.19
CA VAL A 79 14.07 -25.45 2.58
C VAL A 79 15.45 -26.08 2.67
N LYS A 80 16.35 -25.77 1.71
CA LYS A 80 17.72 -26.25 1.69
C LYS A 80 18.49 -25.75 2.92
N LEU A 81 18.39 -24.46 3.25
CA LEU A 81 18.99 -23.89 4.44
C LEU A 81 18.42 -24.51 5.73
N LEU A 82 17.10 -24.70 5.80
CA LEU A 82 16.46 -25.35 6.95
C LEU A 82 17.01 -26.74 7.21
N ARG A 83 17.20 -27.55 6.15
CA ARG A 83 17.76 -28.90 6.24
C ARG A 83 19.26 -28.91 6.57
N GLN A 84 20.01 -27.94 6.06
CA GLN A 84 21.46 -27.82 6.27
C GLN A 84 21.79 -27.29 7.67
N LEU A 85 21.14 -26.19 8.08
CA LEU A 85 21.43 -25.49 9.32
C LEU A 85 20.81 -26.19 10.54
N LYS A 86 19.70 -26.93 10.33
CA LYS A 86 18.94 -27.62 11.38
C LYS A 86 18.68 -26.73 12.60
N PRO A 87 18.12 -25.51 12.40
CA PRO A 87 17.89 -24.61 13.51
C PRO A 87 16.87 -25.21 14.48
N LYS A 88 16.94 -24.84 15.75
CA LYS A 88 15.95 -25.25 16.75
C LYS A 88 14.54 -24.74 16.39
N TYR A 89 14.48 -23.53 15.84
CA TYR A 89 13.24 -22.87 15.45
C TYR A 89 13.30 -22.34 14.02
N PHE A 90 12.16 -22.34 13.35
CA PHE A 90 12.01 -21.65 12.08
C PHE A 90 10.67 -20.94 11.95
N LEU A 91 10.61 -19.95 11.08
CA LEU A 91 9.40 -19.25 10.67
C LEU A 91 9.50 -18.91 9.18
N LEU A 92 8.52 -19.37 8.40
CA LEU A 92 8.30 -18.89 7.03
C LEU A 92 6.99 -18.13 6.97
N GLU A 93 7.02 -16.88 6.48
CA GLU A 93 5.83 -16.07 6.21
C GLU A 93 5.53 -16.05 4.71
N ASN A 94 4.23 -16.06 4.35
CA ASN A 94 3.81 -15.82 2.99
C ASN A 94 2.39 -15.24 2.92
N VAL A 95 2.00 -14.75 1.74
CA VAL A 95 0.63 -14.29 1.48
C VAL A 95 -0.34 -15.48 1.45
N LYS A 96 -1.64 -15.20 1.64
CA LYS A 96 -2.67 -16.20 1.40
C LYS A 96 -2.64 -16.67 -0.05
N MET A 97 -2.63 -17.98 -0.25
CA MET A 97 -2.54 -18.64 -1.56
C MET A 97 -3.53 -19.81 -1.66
N ALA A 98 -3.65 -20.41 -2.83
CA ALA A 98 -4.48 -21.59 -3.05
C ALA A 98 -4.06 -22.76 -2.13
N LYS A 99 -5.03 -23.55 -1.65
CA LYS A 99 -4.78 -24.68 -0.72
C LYS A 99 -3.72 -25.64 -1.27
N LYS A 100 -3.77 -26.00 -2.55
CA LYS A 100 -2.77 -26.86 -3.21
C LYS A 100 -1.33 -26.33 -3.00
N SER A 101 -1.11 -25.02 -3.08
CA SER A 101 0.21 -24.42 -2.86
C SER A 101 0.60 -24.42 -1.38
N GLN A 102 -0.37 -24.23 -0.48
CA GLN A 102 -0.14 -24.37 0.96
C GLN A 102 0.28 -25.80 1.32
N ASP A 103 -0.40 -26.81 0.75
CA ASP A 103 -0.13 -28.24 1.02
C ASP A 103 1.30 -28.61 0.62
N ILE A 104 1.80 -28.08 -0.51
CA ILE A 104 3.18 -28.32 -0.92
C ILE A 104 4.17 -27.71 0.08
N ILE A 105 3.96 -26.46 0.50
CA ILE A 105 4.83 -25.83 1.51
C ILE A 105 4.78 -26.62 2.80
N THR A 106 3.59 -27.04 3.25
CA THR A 106 3.37 -27.87 4.43
C THR A 106 4.11 -29.19 4.35
N GLU A 107 4.08 -29.88 3.21
CA GLU A 107 4.83 -31.14 2.99
C GLU A 107 6.33 -30.97 3.17
N TYR A 108 6.91 -29.88 2.61
CA TYR A 108 8.34 -29.61 2.74
C TYR A 108 8.79 -29.18 4.13
N LEU A 109 7.93 -28.44 4.87
CA LEU A 109 8.23 -27.89 6.18
C LEU A 109 7.78 -28.79 7.36
N GLY A 110 6.86 -29.73 7.11
CA GLY A 110 6.36 -30.68 8.11
C GLY A 110 5.42 -30.04 9.16
N VAL A 111 4.92 -28.81 8.92
CA VAL A 111 4.01 -28.10 9.82
C VAL A 111 2.91 -27.40 9.03
N GLU A 112 1.70 -27.35 9.59
CA GLU A 112 0.57 -26.61 8.98
C GLU A 112 0.72 -25.09 9.19
N PRO A 113 0.27 -24.27 8.24
CA PRO A 113 0.30 -22.84 8.40
C PRO A 113 -0.78 -22.34 9.37
N VAL A 114 -0.47 -21.26 10.06
CA VAL A 114 -1.44 -20.47 10.82
C VAL A 114 -1.73 -19.19 10.05
N GLU A 115 -3.00 -18.97 9.70
CA GLU A 115 -3.42 -17.68 9.10
C GLU A 115 -3.62 -16.67 10.23
N ILE A 116 -2.92 -15.54 10.15
CA ILE A 116 -3.07 -14.43 11.09
C ILE A 116 -3.35 -13.16 10.31
N ASN A 117 -4.33 -12.36 10.77
CA ASN A 117 -4.58 -11.03 10.26
C ASN A 117 -3.89 -10.00 11.17
N SER A 118 -3.07 -9.14 10.60
CA SER A 118 -2.36 -8.08 11.33
C SER A 118 -3.29 -7.06 12.00
N ASN A 119 -4.59 -7.02 11.65
CA ASN A 119 -5.56 -6.14 12.28
C ASN A 119 -5.70 -6.36 13.80
N LEU A 120 -5.26 -7.48 14.32
CA LEU A 120 -5.23 -7.75 15.76
C LEU A 120 -4.20 -6.89 16.50
N VAL A 121 -3.13 -6.47 15.84
CA VAL A 121 -2.00 -5.74 16.46
C VAL A 121 -1.64 -4.45 15.73
N SER A 122 -2.37 -4.10 14.67
CA SER A 122 -2.09 -2.94 13.80
C SER A 122 -3.38 -2.37 13.22
N ALA A 123 -3.30 -1.15 12.71
CA ALA A 123 -4.39 -0.48 12.02
C ALA A 123 -4.59 -0.94 10.56
N GLN A 124 -4.13 -2.13 10.15
CA GLN A 124 -4.31 -2.63 8.78
C GLN A 124 -4.87 -4.05 8.72
N ASN A 125 -5.68 -4.31 7.70
CA ASN A 125 -6.11 -5.66 7.33
C ASN A 125 -5.05 -6.32 6.44
N ARG A 126 -4.21 -7.18 7.02
CA ARG A 126 -3.14 -7.89 6.32
C ARG A 126 -3.11 -9.35 6.73
N LYS A 127 -3.80 -10.22 6.00
CA LYS A 127 -3.80 -11.66 6.24
C LYS A 127 -2.55 -12.30 5.67
N ARG A 128 -1.87 -13.09 6.49
CA ARG A 128 -0.66 -13.84 6.12
C ARG A 128 -0.70 -15.25 6.67
N LEU A 129 0.05 -16.14 6.04
CA LEU A 129 0.26 -17.52 6.46
C LEU A 129 1.65 -17.65 7.09
N TYR A 130 1.70 -18.32 8.22
CA TYR A 130 2.93 -18.53 8.98
C TYR A 130 3.14 -20.02 9.20
N TRP A 131 4.18 -20.61 8.61
CA TRP A 131 4.65 -21.97 8.88
C TRP A 131 5.76 -21.89 9.90
N THR A 132 5.58 -22.47 11.08
CA THR A 132 6.58 -22.40 12.15
C THR A 132 6.44 -23.57 13.12
N ASN A 133 7.55 -23.99 13.69
CA ASN A 133 7.61 -24.92 14.82
C ASN A 133 7.75 -24.21 16.18
N ILE A 134 7.73 -22.87 16.19
CA ILE A 134 7.75 -22.09 17.43
C ILE A 134 6.41 -22.26 18.15
N PRO A 135 6.39 -22.70 19.42
CA PRO A 135 5.17 -22.77 20.20
C PRO A 135 4.73 -21.33 20.58
N PHE A 136 3.61 -20.85 20.07
CA PHE A 136 3.07 -19.55 20.43
C PHE A 136 1.56 -19.62 20.70
N ASP A 137 1.04 -18.68 21.47
CA ASP A 137 -0.40 -18.55 21.70
C ASP A 137 -1.09 -18.08 20.40
N ARG A 138 -1.98 -18.92 19.86
CA ARG A 138 -2.75 -18.59 18.65
C ARG A 138 -3.90 -17.62 18.91
N ASN A 139 -4.25 -17.40 20.17
CA ASN A 139 -5.32 -16.50 20.57
C ASN A 139 -4.77 -15.08 20.78
N ILE A 140 -4.44 -14.42 19.68
CA ILE A 140 -3.90 -13.05 19.69
C ILE A 140 -5.04 -12.08 20.03
N LYS A 141 -4.91 -11.36 21.15
CA LYS A 141 -5.89 -10.35 21.56
C LYS A 141 -5.86 -9.16 20.60
N ASP A 142 -7.05 -8.75 20.11
CA ASP A 142 -7.18 -7.51 19.34
C ASP A 142 -6.85 -6.30 20.24
N GLN A 143 -5.90 -5.51 19.80
CA GLN A 143 -5.47 -4.27 20.49
C GLN A 143 -6.39 -3.08 20.19
N GLY A 144 -7.38 -3.24 19.31
CA GLY A 144 -8.35 -2.20 18.98
C GLY A 144 -7.79 -1.01 18.16
N ILE A 145 -6.55 -1.09 17.68
CA ILE A 145 -5.89 0.01 16.95
C ILE A 145 -6.61 0.25 15.62
N VAL A 146 -7.13 1.45 15.38
CA VAL A 146 -7.79 1.85 14.13
C VAL A 146 -6.92 2.82 13.33
N LEU A 147 -7.32 3.09 12.07
CA LEU A 147 -6.53 3.95 11.18
C LEU A 147 -6.31 5.34 11.79
N GLN A 148 -7.31 5.92 12.44
CA GLN A 148 -7.22 7.25 13.04
C GLN A 148 -6.07 7.35 14.06
N ASP A 149 -5.80 6.27 14.80
CA ASP A 149 -4.79 6.25 15.88
C ASP A 149 -3.36 6.40 15.39
N ILE A 150 -3.12 6.11 14.10
CA ILE A 150 -1.77 6.13 13.52
C ILE A 150 -1.52 7.32 12.59
N LEU A 151 -2.52 8.16 12.33
CA LEU A 151 -2.38 9.30 11.44
C LEU A 151 -1.52 10.40 12.09
N GLU A 152 -0.69 11.07 11.27
CA GLU A 152 0.04 12.27 11.66
C GLU A 152 -0.90 13.49 11.64
N ASP A 153 -1.80 13.54 10.64
CA ASP A 153 -2.84 14.53 10.47
C ASP A 153 -4.01 13.99 9.64
N GLY A 154 -5.11 14.74 9.55
CA GLY A 154 -6.28 14.38 8.74
C GLY A 154 -7.22 13.41 9.45
N LEU A 155 -8.19 12.92 8.69
CA LEU A 155 -9.28 12.07 9.18
C LEU A 155 -9.34 10.75 8.40
N SER A 156 -9.60 9.67 9.11
CA SER A 156 -9.95 8.39 8.48
C SER A 156 -11.38 8.48 7.91
N ASP A 157 -11.61 7.82 6.79
CA ASP A 157 -12.93 7.76 6.15
C ASP A 157 -13.33 6.30 5.96
N GLU A 158 -14.58 5.98 6.31
CA GLU A 158 -15.11 4.61 6.24
C GLU A 158 -15.06 4.04 4.82
N ARG A 159 -15.17 4.89 3.78
CA ARG A 159 -15.06 4.49 2.38
C ARG A 159 -13.64 4.01 2.00
N MET A 160 -12.64 4.39 2.78
CA MET A 160 -11.22 4.08 2.57
C MET A 160 -10.68 3.03 3.54
N THR A 161 -11.54 2.47 4.38
CA THR A 161 -11.19 1.52 5.42
C THR A 161 -12.13 0.31 5.40
N SER A 162 -11.77 -0.72 6.13
CA SER A 162 -12.66 -1.82 6.46
C SER A 162 -12.63 -2.03 7.97
N ASN A 163 -13.77 -1.82 8.62
CA ASN A 163 -13.90 -1.83 10.09
C ASN A 163 -12.91 -0.86 10.78
N GLY A 164 -12.77 0.36 10.26
CA GLY A 164 -11.84 1.37 10.78
C GLY A 164 -10.35 1.06 10.53
N LYS A 165 -10.04 -0.03 9.85
CA LYS A 165 -8.66 -0.46 9.56
C LYS A 165 -8.31 -0.21 8.09
N ALA A 166 -7.08 0.20 7.83
CA ALA A 166 -6.56 0.39 6.48
C ALA A 166 -6.56 -0.91 5.67
N HIS A 167 -6.65 -0.78 4.35
CA HIS A 167 -6.38 -1.89 3.44
C HIS A 167 -4.92 -2.32 3.52
N CYS A 168 -4.63 -3.57 3.12
CA CYS A 168 -3.28 -4.14 3.16
C CYS A 168 -2.27 -3.24 2.45
N LEU A 169 -1.25 -2.80 3.16
CA LEU A 169 -0.15 -2.05 2.59
C LEU A 169 0.65 -2.93 1.62
N THR A 170 0.92 -2.41 0.42
CA THR A 170 1.66 -3.12 -0.63
C THR A 170 2.88 -2.31 -1.07
N ALA A 171 3.88 -2.96 -1.68
CA ALA A 171 5.07 -2.30 -2.23
C ALA A 171 4.74 -1.21 -3.27
N ARG A 172 3.56 -1.27 -3.90
CA ARG A 172 3.08 -0.29 -4.88
C ARG A 172 2.20 0.81 -4.27
N TYR A 173 2.24 0.99 -2.95
CA TYR A 173 1.38 1.96 -2.26
C TYR A 173 1.57 3.39 -2.77
N GLN A 174 2.75 3.76 -3.23
CA GLN A 174 2.98 5.09 -3.82
C GLN A 174 2.03 5.42 -4.98
N GLY A 175 1.53 4.44 -5.70
CA GLY A 175 0.51 4.61 -6.74
C GLY A 175 -0.93 4.73 -6.21
N ALA A 176 -1.14 5.05 -4.92
CA ALA A 176 -2.47 5.29 -4.38
C ALA A 176 -3.08 6.55 -5.03
N VAL A 177 -4.29 6.40 -5.54
CA VAL A 177 -5.13 7.47 -6.10
C VAL A 177 -6.57 7.21 -5.67
N TYR A 178 -7.38 8.27 -5.58
CA TYR A 178 -8.76 8.22 -5.11
C TYR A 178 -9.57 7.08 -5.79
N TRP A 179 -9.50 6.98 -7.10
CA TRP A 179 -10.25 5.99 -7.86
C TRP A 179 -9.93 4.53 -7.45
N ASN A 180 -8.66 4.16 -7.34
CA ASN A 180 -8.32 2.79 -6.97
C ASN A 180 -8.53 2.49 -5.47
N SER A 181 -8.69 3.52 -4.68
CA SER A 181 -8.97 3.39 -3.24
C SER A 181 -10.46 3.18 -3.00
N ILE A 182 -11.34 3.99 -3.61
CA ILE A 182 -12.80 3.88 -3.48
C ILE A 182 -13.36 2.72 -4.30
N GLU A 183 -13.03 2.65 -5.60
CA GLU A 183 -13.64 1.70 -6.53
C GLU A 183 -13.15 0.26 -6.32
N ARG A 184 -11.88 0.09 -5.95
CA ARG A 184 -11.24 -1.22 -5.84
C ARG A 184 -10.89 -1.66 -4.44
N ASN A 185 -11.08 -0.82 -3.44
CA ASN A 185 -10.71 -1.10 -2.04
C ASN A 185 -9.27 -1.61 -1.89
N GLN A 186 -8.34 -1.03 -2.66
CA GLN A 186 -6.96 -1.55 -2.73
C GLN A 186 -5.97 -0.77 -1.88
N ARG A 187 -6.23 0.52 -1.65
CA ARG A 187 -5.28 1.41 -0.97
C ARG A 187 -6.04 2.44 -0.16
N THR A 188 -5.65 2.62 1.08
CA THR A 188 -6.25 3.60 1.97
C THR A 188 -5.66 4.98 1.70
N MET A 189 -6.52 6.00 1.63
CA MET A 189 -6.16 7.41 1.61
C MET A 189 -6.78 8.11 2.82
N VAL A 190 -6.33 9.31 3.12
CA VAL A 190 -6.73 10.09 4.29
C VAL A 190 -7.37 11.39 3.83
N LEU A 191 -8.45 11.79 4.49
CA LEU A 191 -9.07 13.11 4.33
C LEU A 191 -8.21 14.16 5.01
N ILE A 192 -7.95 15.26 4.32
CA ILE A 192 -7.34 16.46 4.89
C ILE A 192 -8.22 17.66 4.57
N ASP A 193 -8.17 18.66 5.43
CA ASP A 193 -8.79 19.94 5.10
C ASP A 193 -8.20 20.45 3.79
N ASN A 194 -9.08 20.78 2.87
CA ASN A 194 -8.66 21.35 1.59
C ASN A 194 -8.21 22.78 1.89
N PRO A 195 -6.93 23.12 1.76
CA PRO A 195 -6.56 24.53 1.88
C PRO A 195 -7.34 25.29 0.81
N THR A 196 -8.21 26.18 1.25
CA THR A 196 -9.07 26.99 0.38
C THR A 196 -8.29 27.84 -0.62
N THR A 197 -6.98 27.92 -0.42
CA THR A 197 -6.03 28.53 -1.37
C THR A 197 -4.76 27.70 -1.45
N SER A 198 -4.36 27.32 -2.68
CA SER A 198 -2.96 26.96 -2.94
C SER A 198 -2.05 28.08 -2.41
N PRO A 199 -0.81 27.82 -1.97
CA PRO A 199 0.19 28.86 -1.64
C PRO A 199 0.36 29.88 -2.77
N THR A 200 0.01 29.52 -3.99
CA THR A 200 0.01 30.39 -5.18
C THR A 200 -1.30 31.17 -5.39
N GLY A 201 -2.32 30.99 -4.52
CA GLY A 201 -3.63 31.60 -4.65
C GLY A 201 -4.51 31.00 -5.76
N MET A 202 -4.12 29.88 -6.35
CA MET A 202 -4.93 29.14 -7.33
C MET A 202 -5.97 28.29 -6.61
N LYS A 203 -7.24 28.38 -7.01
CA LYS A 203 -8.35 27.60 -6.44
C LYS A 203 -8.83 26.57 -7.46
N ARG A 204 -8.46 25.30 -7.26
CA ARG A 204 -8.94 24.20 -8.10
C ARG A 204 -10.33 23.75 -7.64
N ILE A 205 -11.27 23.60 -8.58
CA ILE A 205 -12.65 23.22 -8.33
C ILE A 205 -13.04 21.85 -8.91
N GLY A 206 -12.19 21.24 -9.75
CA GLY A 206 -12.52 19.95 -10.33
C GLY A 206 -11.48 19.41 -11.29
N MET A 207 -11.89 18.38 -12.03
CA MET A 207 -11.13 17.70 -13.08
C MET A 207 -12.02 17.50 -14.32
N ALA A 208 -11.54 17.89 -15.50
CA ALA A 208 -12.18 17.58 -16.76
C ALA A 208 -11.96 16.10 -17.11
N THR A 209 -13.02 15.31 -17.07
CA THR A 209 -12.96 13.84 -17.27
C THR A 209 -12.97 13.44 -18.75
N ASP A 210 -13.36 14.31 -19.62
CA ASP A 210 -13.42 14.19 -21.08
C ASP A 210 -12.07 14.41 -21.77
N ILE A 211 -11.05 14.87 -21.04
CA ILE A 211 -9.70 15.12 -21.55
C ILE A 211 -8.80 13.92 -21.27
N ASN A 212 -8.17 13.41 -22.33
CA ASN A 212 -7.12 12.40 -22.20
C ASN A 212 -5.78 13.04 -21.81
N GLY A 213 -5.00 12.38 -20.97
CA GLY A 213 -3.65 12.83 -20.57
C GLY A 213 -3.43 12.85 -19.05
N HIS A 214 -2.34 13.51 -18.65
CA HIS A 214 -1.95 13.61 -17.25
C HIS A 214 -2.90 14.50 -16.44
N ASP A 215 -3.05 14.23 -15.15
CA ASP A 215 -3.94 14.95 -14.23
C ASP A 215 -3.76 16.47 -14.24
N ILE A 216 -2.55 16.94 -14.46
CA ILE A 216 -2.24 18.37 -14.52
C ILE A 216 -3.01 19.08 -15.68
N LEU A 217 -3.25 18.36 -16.78
CA LEU A 217 -3.96 18.90 -17.96
C LEU A 217 -5.49 18.93 -17.76
N LYS A 218 -5.98 18.19 -16.77
CA LYS A 218 -7.42 18.03 -16.49
C LYS A 218 -7.93 18.96 -15.40
N ARG A 219 -7.05 19.72 -14.76
CA ARG A 219 -7.42 20.57 -13.62
C ARG A 219 -8.30 21.72 -14.05
N VAL A 220 -9.44 21.86 -13.37
CA VAL A 220 -10.39 22.97 -13.54
C VAL A 220 -10.25 23.93 -12.37
N TYR A 221 -10.16 25.21 -12.64
CA TYR A 221 -9.91 26.24 -11.64
C TYR A 221 -11.11 27.18 -11.48
N SER A 222 -11.27 27.73 -10.28
CA SER A 222 -12.29 28.74 -9.98
C SER A 222 -11.90 30.09 -10.54
N VAL A 223 -12.90 30.83 -11.00
CA VAL A 223 -12.74 32.24 -11.39
C VAL A 223 -12.36 33.16 -10.22
N GLU A 224 -12.57 32.70 -8.98
CA GLU A 224 -12.24 33.45 -7.75
C GLU A 224 -10.78 33.30 -7.34
N GLY A 225 -10.01 32.39 -7.97
CA GLY A 225 -8.60 32.17 -7.70
C GLY A 225 -7.66 32.79 -8.72
N LYS A 226 -6.36 32.80 -8.42
CA LYS A 226 -5.35 33.16 -9.43
C LYS A 226 -5.31 32.11 -10.53
N SER A 227 -5.14 32.53 -11.78
CA SER A 227 -4.92 31.62 -12.91
C SER A 227 -3.54 30.94 -12.77
N PRO A 228 -3.41 29.66 -13.17
CA PRO A 228 -2.09 29.06 -13.43
C PRO A 228 -1.30 29.90 -14.45
N THR A 229 0.02 29.75 -14.46
CA THR A 229 0.88 30.41 -15.45
C THR A 229 0.43 30.05 -16.86
N LEU A 230 0.15 31.04 -17.68
CA LEU A 230 -0.14 30.85 -19.08
C LEU A 230 1.16 30.49 -19.80
N ASN A 231 1.21 29.30 -20.33
CA ASN A 231 2.30 28.87 -21.21
C ASN A 231 2.05 29.39 -22.62
N ALA A 232 3.11 29.75 -23.33
CA ALA A 232 3.01 30.04 -24.76
C ALA A 232 2.39 28.81 -25.48
N HIS A 233 1.41 29.04 -26.33
CA HIS A 233 0.66 28.01 -27.06
C HIS A 233 1.57 26.95 -27.68
N GLY A 234 1.76 25.82 -26.95
CA GLY A 234 2.57 24.69 -27.40
C GLY A 234 1.74 23.45 -27.79
N GLY A 235 0.43 23.54 -27.86
CA GLY A 235 -0.47 22.39 -28.05
C GLY A 235 -0.60 21.49 -26.80
N GLY A 236 -1.57 20.62 -26.77
CA GLY A 236 -1.68 19.61 -25.74
C GLY A 236 -2.54 19.95 -24.51
N ASN A 237 -3.58 20.75 -24.63
CA ASN A 237 -4.56 21.06 -23.57
C ASN A 237 -3.96 21.67 -22.29
N THR A 238 -2.95 22.54 -22.42
CA THR A 238 -2.25 23.17 -21.30
C THR A 238 -2.94 24.45 -20.79
N GLU A 239 -4.02 24.90 -21.43
CA GLU A 239 -4.76 26.09 -21.02
C GLU A 239 -5.50 25.89 -19.71
N PRO A 240 -5.60 26.93 -18.85
CA PRO A 240 -6.44 26.89 -17.65
C PRO A 240 -7.91 26.70 -18.02
N LYS A 241 -8.58 25.73 -17.40
CA LYS A 241 -9.98 25.44 -17.65
C LYS A 241 -10.87 26.00 -16.56
N ILE A 242 -11.98 26.62 -16.99
CA ILE A 242 -13.02 27.17 -16.11
C ILE A 242 -14.28 26.33 -16.32
N GLY A 243 -14.91 25.91 -15.20
CA GLY A 243 -16.16 25.14 -15.28
C GLY A 243 -17.38 26.06 -15.46
N ILE A 244 -18.15 25.83 -16.53
CA ILE A 244 -19.49 26.41 -16.73
C ILE A 244 -20.50 25.26 -16.64
N GLY A 245 -21.54 25.42 -15.85
CA GLY A 245 -22.57 24.40 -15.69
C GLY A 245 -23.98 24.95 -15.72
N ALA A 246 -24.94 24.11 -16.06
CA ALA A 246 -26.37 24.42 -16.02
C ALA A 246 -27.09 23.42 -15.08
N LEU A 247 -28.07 23.93 -14.33
CA LEU A 247 -28.99 23.11 -13.56
C LEU A 247 -30.09 22.62 -14.48
N ARG A 248 -30.10 21.31 -14.79
CA ARG A 248 -31.12 20.74 -15.69
C ARG A 248 -31.94 19.66 -14.99
N GLY A 249 -33.25 19.70 -15.19
CA GLY A 249 -34.17 18.65 -14.78
C GLY A 249 -34.05 17.45 -15.73
N ARG A 250 -33.61 16.29 -15.24
CA ARG A 250 -33.61 15.02 -15.97
C ARG A 250 -34.63 14.07 -15.37
N LYS A 251 -35.39 13.39 -16.22
CA LYS A 251 -36.34 12.36 -15.83
C LYS A 251 -35.75 11.00 -16.18
N LYS A 252 -35.56 10.13 -15.19
CA LYS A 252 -35.18 8.76 -15.46
C LYS A 252 -36.39 7.98 -15.98
N PRO A 253 -36.17 6.94 -16.84
CA PRO A 253 -37.26 6.02 -17.20
C PRO A 253 -37.91 5.49 -15.90
N ASN A 254 -39.23 5.62 -15.79
CA ASN A 254 -40.06 5.21 -14.65
C ASN A 254 -40.10 6.17 -13.41
N GLU A 255 -39.56 7.37 -13.48
CA GLU A 255 -39.75 8.37 -12.42
C GLU A 255 -40.81 9.41 -12.81
N VAL A 256 -41.64 9.80 -11.81
CA VAL A 256 -42.71 10.80 -12.01
C VAL A 256 -42.19 12.23 -11.89
N LYS A 257 -41.11 12.46 -11.15
CA LYS A 257 -40.51 13.77 -10.88
C LYS A 257 -39.25 14.01 -11.66
N TYR A 258 -39.02 15.26 -12.07
CA TYR A 258 -37.73 15.70 -12.62
C TYR A 258 -36.74 15.92 -11.48
N ASN A 259 -35.57 15.28 -11.56
CA ASN A 259 -34.46 15.54 -10.64
C ASN A 259 -33.55 16.60 -11.29
N GLN A 260 -33.32 17.70 -10.57
CA GLN A 260 -32.37 18.71 -11.01
C GLN A 260 -30.94 18.19 -10.82
N GLN A 261 -30.16 18.21 -11.91
CA GLN A 261 -28.74 17.84 -11.89
C GLN A 261 -27.93 18.94 -12.54
N TYR A 262 -26.73 19.21 -11.99
CA TYR A 262 -25.77 20.08 -12.63
C TYR A 262 -25.11 19.34 -13.80
N GLU A 263 -25.22 19.91 -15.00
CA GLU A 263 -24.48 19.46 -16.18
C GLU A 263 -23.34 20.45 -16.44
N MET A 264 -22.11 20.00 -16.29
CA MET A 264 -20.91 20.80 -16.54
C MET A 264 -20.45 20.68 -17.99
N ARG A 265 -20.09 21.79 -18.60
CA ARG A 265 -19.44 21.86 -19.91
C ARG A 265 -18.02 22.36 -19.76
N PHE A 266 -17.10 21.71 -20.46
CA PHE A 266 -15.67 22.03 -20.44
C PHE A 266 -15.14 22.40 -21.83
N ASP A 267 -16.06 22.68 -22.79
CA ASP A 267 -15.78 22.95 -24.19
C ASP A 267 -15.82 24.48 -24.52
N ASP A 268 -15.60 25.34 -23.53
CA ASP A 268 -15.62 26.81 -23.62
C ASP A 268 -16.91 27.40 -24.20
N LYS A 269 -17.99 26.62 -24.28
CA LYS A 269 -19.30 27.04 -24.76
C LYS A 269 -20.30 27.11 -23.63
N SER A 270 -21.10 28.14 -23.58
CA SER A 270 -22.28 28.18 -22.70
C SER A 270 -23.34 27.17 -23.17
N ASN A 271 -24.17 26.71 -22.25
CA ASN A 271 -25.40 26.02 -22.63
C ASN A 271 -26.32 26.99 -23.39
N ALA A 272 -27.21 26.46 -24.23
CA ALA A 272 -28.18 27.28 -24.95
C ALA A 272 -28.93 28.20 -23.96
N LEU A 273 -28.97 29.49 -24.28
CA LEU A 273 -29.76 30.48 -23.54
C LEU A 273 -31.23 30.13 -23.70
N THR A 274 -31.89 29.81 -22.61
CA THR A 274 -33.32 29.56 -22.54
C THR A 274 -33.99 30.81 -21.97
N SER A 275 -35.31 30.90 -22.07
CA SER A 275 -36.10 32.01 -21.50
C SER A 275 -36.06 32.05 -19.96
N VAL A 276 -35.46 31.03 -19.31
CA VAL A 276 -35.26 30.95 -17.87
C VAL A 276 -33.83 31.38 -17.55
N GLN A 277 -33.64 32.59 -17.03
CA GLN A 277 -32.36 33.20 -16.71
C GLN A 277 -31.48 32.41 -15.71
N SER A 278 -32.06 31.41 -15.06
CA SER A 278 -31.35 30.57 -14.03
C SER A 278 -30.63 29.38 -14.61
N ASP A 279 -30.61 29.13 -15.91
CA ASP A 279 -30.14 27.89 -16.51
C ASP A 279 -28.60 27.81 -16.70
N ASN A 280 -27.92 28.98 -16.68
CA ASN A 280 -26.46 29.04 -16.82
C ASN A 280 -25.85 29.64 -15.55
N HIS A 281 -25.18 28.85 -14.77
CA HIS A 281 -24.46 29.28 -13.58
C HIS A 281 -22.96 29.08 -13.76
N LEU A 282 -22.20 30.13 -13.45
CA LEU A 282 -20.81 29.93 -13.04
C LEU A 282 -20.86 29.14 -11.74
N ILE A 283 -20.40 27.91 -11.78
CA ILE A 283 -20.50 27.05 -10.63
C ILE A 283 -19.56 27.56 -9.55
N LYS A 284 -20.13 28.18 -8.53
CA LYS A 284 -19.55 28.19 -7.21
C LYS A 284 -19.82 26.80 -6.60
N GLN A 285 -18.97 25.80 -6.91
CA GLN A 285 -18.96 24.65 -6.02
C GLN A 285 -18.46 25.16 -4.68
N GLU A 286 -19.24 24.94 -3.61
CA GLU A 286 -18.65 24.79 -2.27
C GLU A 286 -17.53 23.78 -2.46
N THR A 287 -16.30 24.26 -2.45
CA THR A 287 -15.12 23.41 -2.58
C THR A 287 -15.29 22.36 -1.52
N ASP A 288 -15.25 21.07 -1.90
CA ASP A 288 -15.22 19.98 -0.93
C ASP A 288 -14.25 20.41 0.17
N LYS A 289 -14.78 20.58 1.38
CA LYS A 289 -14.01 21.02 2.56
C LYS A 289 -12.76 20.16 2.75
N TYR A 290 -12.77 18.98 2.14
CA TYR A 290 -11.74 17.97 2.27
C TYR A 290 -11.14 17.59 0.91
N SER A 291 -9.86 17.27 0.93
CA SER A 291 -9.15 16.61 -0.16
C SER A 291 -8.53 15.29 0.35
N TRP A 292 -8.01 14.48 -0.57
CA TRP A 292 -7.44 13.18 -0.25
C TRP A 292 -5.93 13.20 -0.36
N ARG A 293 -5.24 12.73 0.66
CA ARG A 293 -3.82 12.45 0.60
C ARG A 293 -3.51 10.96 0.78
N LYS A 294 -2.37 10.55 0.31
CA LYS A 294 -1.80 9.25 0.65
C LYS A 294 -1.36 9.23 2.11
N LEU A 295 -1.30 8.04 2.69
CA LEU A 295 -0.57 7.86 3.94
C LEU A 295 0.88 8.32 3.77
N THR A 296 1.44 8.93 4.79
CA THR A 296 2.85 9.28 4.83
C THR A 296 3.71 8.02 5.01
N PRO A 297 5.02 8.07 4.74
CA PRO A 297 5.89 6.94 5.06
C PRO A 297 5.88 6.59 6.55
N VAL A 298 5.77 7.56 7.45
CA VAL A 298 5.67 7.34 8.90
C VAL A 298 4.40 6.59 9.27
N GLU A 299 3.26 7.01 8.72
CA GLU A 299 2.00 6.28 8.92
C GLU A 299 2.07 4.84 8.37
N CYS A 300 2.76 4.62 7.26
CA CYS A 300 3.01 3.28 6.74
C CYS A 300 3.94 2.45 7.64
N GLU A 301 4.95 3.08 8.26
CA GLU A 301 5.81 2.46 9.28
C GLU A 301 4.98 2.02 10.49
N ARG A 302 4.10 2.89 10.99
CA ARG A 302 3.18 2.58 12.09
C ARG A 302 2.23 1.42 11.75
N LEU A 303 1.72 1.33 10.50
CA LEU A 303 0.92 0.18 10.03
C LEU A 303 1.68 -1.16 10.11
N GLN A 304 3.00 -1.15 9.99
CA GLN A 304 3.83 -2.35 10.14
C GLN A 304 4.43 -2.51 11.54
N ASN A 305 4.03 -1.66 12.51
CA ASN A 305 4.59 -1.61 13.86
C ASN A 305 6.11 -1.39 13.86
N VAL A 306 6.60 -0.62 12.91
CA VAL A 306 8.00 -0.18 12.82
C VAL A 306 8.11 1.20 13.46
N PRO A 307 9.20 1.53 14.16
CA PRO A 307 9.39 2.88 14.73
C PRO A 307 9.32 3.98 13.68
N ASP A 308 8.82 5.14 14.07
CA ASP A 308 8.77 6.34 13.22
C ASP A 308 10.15 6.66 12.65
N ASN A 309 10.18 6.97 11.36
CA ASN A 309 11.40 7.30 10.63
C ASN A 309 12.46 6.19 10.54
N TYR A 310 12.10 4.94 10.82
CA TYR A 310 12.98 3.78 10.67
C TYR A 310 13.59 3.67 9.27
N THR A 311 12.85 4.07 8.23
CA THR A 311 13.27 4.01 6.83
C THR A 311 13.66 5.37 6.24
N ASN A 312 13.91 6.43 7.04
CA ASN A 312 14.10 7.80 6.54
C ASN A 312 15.43 8.04 5.78
N HIS A 313 16.32 7.06 5.78
CA HIS A 313 17.63 7.12 5.11
C HIS A 313 17.55 6.98 3.58
N VAL A 314 16.38 6.61 3.05
CA VAL A 314 16.19 6.37 1.62
C VAL A 314 15.02 7.20 1.07
N SER A 315 14.91 7.25 -0.27
CA SER A 315 13.86 8.04 -0.92
C SER A 315 12.45 7.56 -0.55
N LYS A 316 11.48 8.49 -0.57
CA LYS A 316 10.06 8.21 -0.25
C LYS A 316 9.51 7.00 -1.01
N THR A 317 9.86 6.84 -2.29
CA THR A 317 9.45 5.69 -3.10
C THR A 317 9.99 4.37 -2.54
N GLN A 318 11.24 4.35 -2.14
CA GLN A 318 11.87 3.16 -1.58
C GLN A 318 11.32 2.83 -0.19
N ARG A 319 11.01 3.85 0.61
CA ARG A 319 10.30 3.68 1.91
C ARG A 319 9.00 2.91 1.71
N TYR A 320 8.09 3.37 0.84
CA TYR A 320 6.83 2.67 0.55
C TYR A 320 7.04 1.23 0.05
N LYS A 321 8.03 1.04 -0.84
CA LYS A 321 8.33 -0.29 -1.38
C LYS A 321 8.75 -1.26 -0.30
N MET A 322 9.70 -0.88 0.55
CA MET A 322 10.23 -1.73 1.62
C MET A 322 9.19 -2.02 2.69
N ILE A 323 8.49 -0.98 3.18
CA ILE A 323 7.48 -1.13 4.21
C ILE A 323 6.33 -2.02 3.70
N GLY A 324 5.90 -1.84 2.45
CA GLY A 324 4.84 -2.66 1.83
C GLY A 324 5.23 -4.13 1.63
N ASN A 325 6.52 -4.42 1.41
CA ASN A 325 7.06 -5.78 1.35
C ASN A 325 7.33 -6.38 2.74
N GLY A 326 7.54 -5.52 3.75
CA GLY A 326 7.92 -5.95 5.09
C GLY A 326 6.83 -6.71 5.83
N TRP A 327 7.23 -7.31 6.94
CA TRP A 327 6.34 -7.98 7.89
C TRP A 327 5.68 -6.98 8.83
N THR A 328 4.51 -7.34 9.37
CA THR A 328 3.95 -6.63 10.53
C THR A 328 4.71 -7.12 11.77
N ILE A 329 5.58 -6.27 12.30
CA ILE A 329 6.52 -6.63 13.37
C ILE A 329 5.80 -7.10 14.64
N GLY A 330 4.61 -6.54 14.93
CA GLY A 330 3.81 -6.97 16.08
C GLY A 330 3.45 -8.47 16.05
N ILE A 331 3.12 -9.00 14.87
CA ILE A 331 2.85 -10.45 14.70
C ILE A 331 4.13 -11.28 14.88
N ILE A 332 5.23 -10.87 14.26
CA ILE A 332 6.51 -11.57 14.38
C ILE A 332 6.98 -11.60 15.86
N LYS A 333 6.89 -10.44 16.53
CA LYS A 333 7.22 -10.34 17.95
C LYS A 333 6.38 -11.29 18.81
N HIS A 334 5.07 -11.40 18.53
CA HIS A 334 4.18 -12.31 19.23
C HIS A 334 4.58 -13.78 19.04
N ILE A 335 4.84 -14.20 17.80
CA ILE A 335 5.28 -15.58 17.51
C ILE A 335 6.62 -15.89 18.20
N LEU A 336 7.57 -14.95 18.15
CA LEU A 336 8.90 -15.15 18.73
C LEU A 336 8.93 -15.18 20.25
N GLN A 337 7.84 -14.85 20.97
CA GLN A 337 7.74 -15.05 22.42
C GLN A 337 7.87 -16.53 22.83
N GLY A 338 7.58 -17.45 21.91
CA GLY A 338 7.75 -18.88 22.12
C GLY A 338 9.19 -19.42 21.98
N VAL A 339 10.13 -18.57 21.56
CA VAL A 339 11.55 -18.94 21.45
C VAL A 339 12.18 -18.95 22.85
N LYS A 340 12.63 -20.13 23.29
CA LYS A 340 13.25 -20.34 24.59
C LYS A 340 14.75 -20.67 24.47
#